data_da271df793b57db0e74dde41f6ca5f30
#
_entry.id   da271df793b57db0e74dde41f6ca5f30
#
_cell.length_a   1.000
_cell.length_b   1.000
_cell.length_c   1.000
_cell.angle_alpha   90.00
_cell.angle_beta   90.00
_cell.angle_gamma   90.00
#
_symmetry.space_group_name_H-M   'P 1'
#
loop_
_entity.id
_entity.type
_entity.pdbx_description
1 polymer ?
#
loop_
_entity_poly.entity_id
_entity_poly.type
_entity_poly.pdbx_seq_one_letter_code
_entity_poly.pdbx_strand_id
1 'polypeptide(L)'
;MEHVSNLKGLDLRGEIERLRRERNAVILAHYYQKPELQDLADFVGDSLELSRKAQETDADVIAFCGVRFMAETAKILSPDKIVVLPDMDAGCSLEDSCPPERFAAFRAAHPDHIALTYINCSAAVKALSDVIVTSSSAEKI
;
A
#
# COMPACT_ATOMS: atom_id res chain seq x y z
N MET A 1 -18.20 4.34 11.19
CA MET A 1 -18.29 3.28 12.22
C MET A 1 -19.64 2.52 12.26
N GLU A 2 -20.53 2.69 11.29
CA GLU A 2 -21.87 2.03 11.28
C GLU A 2 -21.94 0.69 10.56
N HIS A 3 -20.93 0.27 9.82
CA HIS A 3 -20.99 -0.97 9.04
C HIS A 3 -20.55 -2.26 9.76
N VAL A 4 -19.92 -2.15 10.93
CA VAL A 4 -19.38 -3.34 11.65
C VAL A 4 -20.43 -4.07 12.49
N SER A 5 -21.54 -3.41 12.83
CA SER A 5 -22.58 -3.99 13.70
C SER A 5 -23.45 -5.07 13.06
N ASN A 6 -23.43 -5.20 11.74
CA ASN A 6 -24.28 -6.15 10.99
C ASN A 6 -23.59 -7.48 10.64
N LEU A 7 -22.35 -7.69 11.09
CA LEU A 7 -21.55 -8.87 10.74
C LEU A 7 -21.66 -10.02 11.77
N LYS A 8 -22.44 -9.84 12.84
CA LYS A 8 -22.69 -10.89 13.82
C LYS A 8 -23.49 -12.03 13.19
N GLY A 9 -22.85 -13.17 13.00
CA GLY A 9 -23.47 -14.38 12.43
C GLY A 9 -23.15 -14.63 10.95
N LEU A 10 -22.39 -13.74 10.29
CA LEU A 10 -21.86 -14.01 8.94
C LEU A 10 -20.62 -14.91 9.02
N ASP A 11 -20.54 -15.87 8.13
CA ASP A 11 -19.29 -16.55 7.80
C ASP A 11 -18.40 -15.58 7.01
N LEU A 12 -17.62 -14.77 7.73
CA LEU A 12 -16.76 -13.74 7.13
C LEU A 12 -15.74 -14.34 6.16
N ARG A 13 -15.20 -15.53 6.48
CA ARG A 13 -14.23 -16.19 5.61
C ARG A 13 -14.87 -16.63 4.30
N GLY A 14 -16.03 -17.27 4.38
CA GLY A 14 -16.79 -17.69 3.21
C GLY A 14 -17.21 -16.50 2.34
N GLU A 15 -17.60 -15.39 2.95
CA GLU A 15 -18.01 -14.19 2.23
C GLU A 15 -16.81 -13.48 1.55
N ILE A 16 -15.66 -13.40 2.20
CA ILE A 16 -14.42 -12.89 1.60
C ILE A 16 -14.02 -13.75 0.39
N GLU A 17 -14.04 -15.08 0.52
CA GLU A 17 -13.75 -16.00 -0.58
C GLU A 17 -14.73 -15.86 -1.75
N ARG A 18 -16.01 -15.66 -1.47
CA ARG A 18 -17.03 -15.42 -2.50
C ARG A 18 -16.74 -14.12 -3.26
N LEU A 19 -16.51 -13.02 -2.54
CA LEU A 19 -16.22 -11.71 -3.11
C LEU A 19 -14.90 -11.71 -3.90
N ARG A 20 -13.88 -12.40 -3.39
CA ARG A 20 -12.60 -12.54 -4.08
C ARG A 20 -12.76 -13.14 -5.48
N ARG A 21 -13.55 -14.21 -5.59
CA ARG A 21 -13.83 -14.85 -6.89
C ARG A 21 -14.71 -13.96 -7.79
N GLU A 22 -15.79 -13.42 -7.23
CA GLU A 22 -16.75 -12.58 -7.96
C GLU A 22 -16.11 -11.33 -8.54
N ARG A 23 -15.14 -10.74 -7.82
CA ARG A 23 -14.47 -9.50 -8.20
C ARG A 23 -13.16 -9.71 -8.92
N ASN A 24 -12.76 -10.94 -9.20
CA ASN A 24 -11.42 -11.28 -9.68
C ASN A 24 -10.35 -10.55 -8.85
N ALA A 25 -10.38 -10.77 -7.52
CA ALA A 25 -9.55 -10.06 -6.57
C ALA A 25 -8.41 -10.94 -6.03
N VAL A 26 -7.28 -10.30 -5.76
CA VAL A 26 -6.15 -10.86 -5.01
C VAL A 26 -6.04 -10.15 -3.66
N ILE A 27 -5.74 -10.90 -2.61
CA ILE A 27 -5.48 -10.37 -1.26
C ILE A 27 -3.98 -10.41 -1.01
N LEU A 28 -3.39 -9.24 -0.83
CA LEU A 28 -1.98 -9.07 -0.48
C LEU A 28 -1.88 -8.61 0.97
N ALA A 29 -1.15 -9.32 1.81
CA ALA A 29 -0.97 -8.97 3.22
C ALA A 29 0.50 -8.72 3.57
N HIS A 30 0.76 -7.60 4.23
CA HIS A 30 2.07 -7.36 4.81
C HIS A 30 2.30 -8.31 6.00
N TYR A 31 3.50 -8.83 6.16
CA TYR A 31 3.83 -9.84 7.19
C TYR A 31 3.71 -9.30 8.64
N TYR A 32 3.48 -7.99 8.83
CA TYR A 32 3.14 -7.41 10.15
C TYR A 32 1.65 -7.54 10.50
N GLN A 33 0.82 -7.99 9.56
CA GLN A 33 -0.61 -8.19 9.82
C GLN A 33 -0.85 -9.37 10.76
N LYS A 34 -2.02 -9.37 11.41
CA LYS A 34 -2.45 -10.47 12.28
C LYS A 34 -2.47 -11.79 11.51
N PRO A 35 -2.14 -12.93 12.17
CA PRO A 35 -2.12 -14.24 11.52
C PRO A 35 -3.41 -14.55 10.75
N GLU A 36 -4.57 -14.19 11.28
CA GLU A 36 -5.87 -14.46 10.65
C GLU A 36 -6.02 -13.73 9.29
N LEU A 37 -5.39 -12.57 9.13
CA LEU A 37 -5.36 -11.86 7.85
C LEU A 37 -4.32 -12.47 6.89
N GLN A 38 -3.19 -12.91 7.41
CA GLN A 38 -2.18 -13.61 6.61
C GLN A 38 -2.73 -14.93 6.06
N ASP A 39 -3.54 -15.66 6.85
CA ASP A 39 -4.19 -16.93 6.45
C ASP A 39 -5.24 -16.74 5.34
N LEU A 40 -5.74 -15.53 5.13
CA LEU A 40 -6.68 -15.18 4.06
C LEU A 40 -5.96 -14.68 2.79
N ALA A 41 -4.70 -14.29 2.92
CA ALA A 41 -3.97 -13.67 1.83
C ALA A 41 -3.50 -14.68 0.78
N ASP A 42 -3.51 -14.27 -0.48
CA ASP A 42 -2.89 -15.01 -1.58
C ASP A 42 -1.36 -14.91 -1.52
N PHE A 43 -0.86 -13.77 -1.05
CA PHE A 43 0.57 -13.52 -0.82
C PHE A 43 0.80 -12.75 0.47
N VAL A 44 1.82 -13.17 1.20
CA VAL A 44 2.32 -12.50 2.39
C VAL A 44 3.78 -12.12 2.13
N GLY A 45 4.15 -10.87 2.38
CA GLY A 45 5.52 -10.42 2.12
C GLY A 45 5.80 -9.03 2.67
N ASP A 46 6.96 -8.50 2.30
CA ASP A 46 7.31 -7.10 2.56
C ASP A 46 6.71 -6.14 1.54
N SER A 47 6.93 -4.84 1.76
CA SER A 47 6.37 -3.78 0.90
C SER A 47 6.79 -3.91 -0.57
N LEU A 48 8.03 -4.30 -0.85
CA LEU A 48 8.56 -4.42 -2.21
C LEU A 48 8.03 -5.68 -2.89
N GLU A 49 8.02 -6.80 -2.18
CA GLU A 49 7.48 -8.08 -2.67
C GLU A 49 6.01 -7.94 -3.04
N LEU A 50 5.21 -7.33 -2.15
CA LEU A 50 3.77 -7.11 -2.40
C LEU A 50 3.53 -6.14 -3.55
N SER A 51 4.35 -5.10 -3.72
CA SER A 51 4.25 -4.18 -4.86
C SER A 51 4.53 -4.89 -6.19
N ARG A 52 5.50 -5.79 -6.23
CA ARG A 52 5.78 -6.62 -7.40
C ARG A 52 4.62 -7.59 -7.69
N LYS A 53 4.09 -8.25 -6.65
CA LYS A 53 2.91 -9.13 -6.80
C LYS A 53 1.68 -8.38 -7.29
N ALA A 54 1.47 -7.14 -6.83
CA ALA A 54 0.41 -6.28 -7.33
C ALA A 54 0.55 -5.99 -8.84
N GLN A 55 1.78 -5.82 -9.32
CA GLN A 55 2.07 -5.56 -10.72
C GLN A 55 1.93 -6.82 -11.59
N GLU A 56 2.38 -7.97 -11.08
CA GLU A 56 2.41 -9.25 -11.82
C GLU A 56 1.04 -9.95 -11.91
N THR A 57 0.11 -9.66 -11.00
CA THR A 57 -1.18 -10.37 -10.94
C THR A 57 -2.10 -9.97 -12.10
N ASP A 58 -2.88 -10.94 -12.59
CA ASP A 58 -3.95 -10.71 -13.57
C ASP A 58 -5.28 -10.30 -12.91
N ALA A 59 -5.34 -10.16 -11.60
CA ALA A 59 -6.53 -9.72 -10.87
C ALA A 59 -6.91 -8.28 -11.23
N ASP A 60 -8.21 -8.00 -11.28
CA ASP A 60 -8.75 -6.65 -11.51
C ASP A 60 -8.75 -5.81 -10.22
N VAL A 61 -8.86 -6.49 -9.07
CA VAL A 61 -8.93 -5.88 -7.75
C VAL A 61 -7.81 -6.40 -6.86
N ILE A 62 -7.14 -5.48 -6.18
CA ILE A 62 -6.12 -5.78 -5.17
C ILE A 62 -6.66 -5.33 -3.81
N ALA A 63 -6.97 -6.28 -2.92
CA ALA A 63 -7.24 -5.98 -1.52
C ALA A 63 -5.90 -5.96 -0.76
N PHE A 64 -5.43 -4.77 -0.41
CA PHE A 64 -4.12 -4.59 0.20
C PHE A 64 -4.25 -4.48 1.73
N CYS A 65 -3.88 -5.54 2.45
CA CYS A 65 -3.84 -5.57 3.91
C CYS A 65 -2.47 -5.10 4.41
N GLY A 66 -2.34 -3.79 4.59
CA GLY A 66 -1.12 -3.12 5.02
C GLY A 66 -1.41 -1.67 5.38
N VAL A 67 -0.41 -0.81 5.30
CA VAL A 67 -0.57 0.63 5.54
C VAL A 67 -0.81 1.40 4.24
N ARG A 68 -1.33 2.61 4.36
CA ARG A 68 -1.81 3.43 3.24
C ARG A 68 -0.75 3.64 2.15
N PHE A 69 0.48 4.03 2.49
CA PHE A 69 1.52 4.28 1.47
C PHE A 69 1.86 3.03 0.63
N MET A 70 1.69 1.82 1.19
CA MET A 70 1.90 0.56 0.46
C MET A 70 0.80 0.35 -0.58
N ALA A 71 -0.46 0.57 -0.21
CA ALA A 71 -1.59 0.51 -1.13
C ALA A 71 -1.48 1.58 -2.23
N GLU A 72 -1.05 2.79 -1.90
CA GLU A 72 -0.75 3.86 -2.85
C GLU A 72 0.36 3.44 -3.83
N THR A 73 1.43 2.80 -3.33
CA THR A 73 2.51 2.28 -4.19
C THR A 73 1.99 1.21 -5.14
N ALA A 74 1.18 0.27 -4.64
CA ALA A 74 0.53 -0.74 -5.49
C ALA A 74 -0.34 -0.09 -6.58
N LYS A 75 -1.09 0.96 -6.25
CA LYS A 75 -1.91 1.71 -7.21
C LYS A 75 -1.06 2.45 -8.25
N ILE A 76 0.06 3.06 -7.86
CA ILE A 76 1.00 3.73 -8.78
C ILE A 76 1.57 2.72 -9.80
N LEU A 77 1.94 1.53 -9.34
CA LEU A 77 2.51 0.48 -10.20
C LEU A 77 1.46 -0.27 -11.03
N SER A 78 0.20 -0.19 -10.64
CA SER A 78 -0.93 -0.88 -11.29
C SER A 78 -2.10 0.09 -11.49
N PRO A 79 -1.94 1.13 -12.34
CA PRO A 79 -2.90 2.23 -12.44
C PRO A 79 -4.28 1.79 -12.96
N ASP A 80 -4.36 0.72 -13.73
CA ASP A 80 -5.59 0.19 -14.29
C ASP A 80 -6.38 -0.70 -13.31
N LYS A 81 -5.76 -1.13 -12.21
CA LYS A 81 -6.39 -2.00 -11.21
C LYS A 81 -7.10 -1.20 -10.12
N ILE A 82 -8.13 -1.78 -9.53
CA ILE A 82 -8.76 -1.24 -8.32
C ILE A 82 -7.94 -1.71 -7.12
N VAL A 83 -7.40 -0.78 -6.33
CA VAL A 83 -6.73 -1.08 -5.08
C VAL A 83 -7.61 -0.67 -3.92
N VAL A 84 -7.94 -1.63 -3.05
CA VAL A 84 -8.78 -1.43 -1.87
C VAL A 84 -7.92 -1.57 -0.62
N LEU A 85 -7.98 -0.58 0.25
CA LEU A 85 -7.36 -0.61 1.57
C LEU A 85 -8.47 -0.75 2.62
N PRO A 86 -8.50 -1.84 3.42
CA PRO A 86 -9.57 -2.08 4.39
C PRO A 86 -9.68 -1.03 5.48
N ASP A 87 -8.56 -0.41 5.87
CA ASP A 87 -8.49 0.65 6.86
C ASP A 87 -7.65 1.82 6.33
N MET A 88 -8.31 2.92 6.03
CA MET A 88 -7.67 4.14 5.51
C MET A 88 -6.84 4.88 6.57
N ASP A 89 -7.08 4.60 7.86
CA ASP A 89 -6.32 5.18 8.97
C ASP A 89 -5.06 4.36 9.32
N ALA A 90 -4.85 3.24 8.65
CA ALA A 90 -3.64 2.44 8.78
C ALA A 90 -2.43 3.22 8.23
N GLY A 91 -1.76 3.96 9.10
CA GLY A 91 -0.63 4.84 8.80
C GLY A 91 0.73 4.27 9.19
N CYS A 92 1.75 5.07 8.95
CA CYS A 92 3.14 4.78 9.33
C CYS A 92 3.81 6.05 9.83
N SER A 93 4.49 5.96 10.98
CA SER A 93 5.18 7.11 11.58
C SER A 93 6.25 7.73 10.67
N LEU A 94 6.85 6.94 9.79
CA LEU A 94 7.79 7.46 8.77
C LEU A 94 7.06 8.30 7.71
N GLU A 95 5.90 7.85 7.26
CA GLU A 95 5.04 8.61 6.35
C GLU A 95 4.59 9.92 6.99
N ASP A 96 4.12 9.87 8.24
CA ASP A 96 3.63 11.02 9.00
C ASP A 96 4.73 12.06 9.29
N SER A 97 5.99 11.62 9.36
CA SER A 97 7.13 12.50 9.63
C SER A 97 7.47 13.45 8.46
N CYS A 98 6.98 13.17 7.26
CA CYS A 98 7.25 13.95 6.05
C CYS A 98 5.96 14.42 5.38
N PRO A 99 5.27 15.44 5.93
CA PRO A 99 4.11 16.03 5.29
C PRO A 99 4.45 16.63 3.93
N PRO A 100 3.61 16.43 2.89
CA PRO A 100 3.89 16.90 1.53
C PRO A 100 4.18 18.40 1.42
N GLU A 101 3.46 19.22 2.19
CA GLU A 101 3.61 20.68 2.19
C GLU A 101 5.00 21.11 2.70
N ARG A 102 5.49 20.46 3.75
CA ARG A 102 6.83 20.72 4.30
C ARG A 102 7.91 20.26 3.33
N PHE A 103 7.70 19.12 2.69
CA PHE A 103 8.63 18.62 1.68
C PHE A 103 8.66 19.51 0.44
N ALA A 104 7.51 19.99 -0.03
CA ALA A 104 7.43 20.95 -1.14
C ALA A 104 8.19 22.25 -0.85
N ALA A 105 8.03 22.82 0.35
CA ALA A 105 8.76 24.00 0.79
C ALA A 105 10.29 23.76 0.85
N PHE A 106 10.69 22.60 1.37
CA PHE A 106 12.10 22.19 1.39
C PHE A 106 12.68 22.06 -0.02
N ARG A 107 11.96 21.43 -0.95
CA ARG A 107 12.35 21.31 -2.36
C ARG A 107 12.52 22.67 -3.02
N ALA A 108 11.58 23.58 -2.80
CA ALA A 108 11.63 24.93 -3.35
C ALA A 108 12.85 25.74 -2.85
N ALA A 109 13.30 25.48 -1.61
CA ALA A 109 14.49 26.11 -1.04
C ALA A 109 15.82 25.49 -1.57
N HIS A 110 15.75 24.32 -2.21
CA HIS A 110 16.93 23.59 -2.72
C HIS A 110 16.72 23.14 -4.17
N PRO A 111 16.55 24.07 -5.13
CA PRO A 111 16.16 23.73 -6.51
C PRO A 111 17.25 22.95 -7.27
N ASP A 112 18.51 23.08 -6.87
CA ASP A 112 19.65 22.43 -7.52
C ASP A 112 19.95 21.02 -6.97
N HIS A 113 19.10 20.52 -6.06
CA HIS A 113 19.28 19.20 -5.45
C HIS A 113 18.31 18.18 -6.03
N ILE A 114 18.80 16.95 -6.20
CA ILE A 114 17.97 15.78 -6.52
C ILE A 114 17.39 15.24 -5.22
N ALA A 115 16.08 15.01 -5.19
CA ALA A 115 15.40 14.43 -4.03
C ALA A 115 15.33 12.91 -4.12
N LEU A 116 16.17 12.24 -3.35
CA LEU A 116 16.03 10.82 -3.07
C LEU A 116 15.10 10.64 -1.86
N THR A 117 14.01 9.91 -2.03
CA THR A 117 13.02 9.73 -0.97
C THR A 117 12.81 8.26 -0.67
N TYR A 118 12.78 7.93 0.61
CA TYR A 118 12.51 6.56 1.04
C TYR A 118 11.06 6.18 0.75
N ILE A 119 10.84 4.95 0.32
CA ILE A 119 9.55 4.44 -0.16
C ILE A 119 8.39 4.59 0.86
N ASN A 120 8.69 4.62 2.17
CA ASN A 120 7.70 4.81 3.23
C ASN A 120 7.24 6.28 3.31
N CYS A 121 6.66 6.77 2.25
CA CYS A 121 6.11 8.11 2.15
C CYS A 121 4.81 8.07 1.33
N SER A 122 3.98 9.10 1.48
CA SER A 122 2.71 9.22 0.74
C SER A 122 2.93 9.36 -0.77
N ALA A 123 1.89 9.07 -1.56
CA ALA A 123 1.90 9.31 -3.01
C ALA A 123 2.18 10.78 -3.34
N ALA A 124 1.70 11.71 -2.53
CA ALA A 124 1.96 13.14 -2.69
C ALA A 124 3.45 13.50 -2.54
N VAL A 125 4.15 12.90 -1.56
CA VAL A 125 5.61 13.06 -1.40
C VAL A 125 6.34 12.39 -2.55
N LYS A 126 5.91 11.19 -2.99
CA LYS A 126 6.47 10.53 -4.17
C LYS A 126 6.41 11.40 -5.42
N ALA A 127 5.30 12.09 -5.64
CA ALA A 127 5.12 13.01 -6.77
C ALA A 127 6.06 14.23 -6.75
N LEU A 128 6.56 14.59 -5.57
CA LEU A 128 7.54 15.66 -5.37
C LEU A 128 8.99 15.17 -5.42
N SER A 129 9.22 13.88 -5.53
CA SER A 129 10.54 13.25 -5.47
C SER A 129 11.06 12.96 -6.87
N ASP A 130 12.37 13.00 -7.04
CA ASP A 130 13.02 12.62 -8.31
C ASP A 130 13.27 11.12 -8.37
N VAL A 131 13.62 10.50 -7.22
CA VAL A 131 13.92 9.07 -7.11
C VAL A 131 13.34 8.50 -5.82
N ILE A 132 12.65 7.37 -5.93
CA ILE A 132 12.18 6.60 -4.77
C ILE A 132 13.12 5.45 -4.51
N VAL A 133 13.59 5.33 -3.28
CA VAL A 133 14.57 4.33 -2.87
C VAL A 133 14.07 3.46 -1.73
N THR A 134 14.65 2.28 -1.63
CA THR A 134 14.56 1.38 -0.47
C THR A 134 15.92 1.29 0.22
N SER A 135 15.99 0.69 1.40
CA SER A 135 17.26 0.48 2.10
C SER A 135 18.27 -0.30 1.26
N SER A 136 17.81 -1.22 0.41
CA SER A 136 18.68 -2.04 -0.45
C SER A 136 19.10 -1.37 -1.76
N SER A 137 18.41 -0.31 -2.17
CA SER A 137 18.69 0.37 -3.45
C SER A 137 19.39 1.72 -3.30
N ALA A 138 19.30 2.35 -2.12
CA ALA A 138 19.82 3.70 -1.89
C ALA A 138 21.32 3.87 -2.18
N GLU A 139 22.12 2.83 -1.89
CA GLU A 139 23.58 2.85 -2.14
C GLU A 139 23.98 2.65 -3.61
N LYS A 140 23.00 2.22 -4.45
CA LYS A 140 23.26 1.90 -5.86
C LYS A 140 22.89 3.04 -6.80
N ILE A 141 22.26 4.05 -6.28
CA ILE A 141 21.76 5.22 -7.00
C ILE A 141 22.63 6.45 -6.70
#